data_a369b197cd0209e03df1aa5b9c003d91
#
_entry.id   a369b197cd0209e03df1aa5b9c003d91
#
_cell.length_a   1.000
_cell.length_b   1.000
_cell.length_c   1.000
_cell.angle_alpha   90.00
_cell.angle_beta   90.00
_cell.angle_gamma   90.00
#
_symmetry.space_group_name_H-M   'P 1'
#
loop_
_entity.id
_entity.type
_entity.pdbx_description
1 polymer ?
#
loop_
_entity_poly.entity_id
_entity_poly.type
_entity_poly.pdbx_seq_one_letter_code
_entity_poly.pdbx_strand_id
1 'polypeptide(L)'
;MPLRAVIKAGGSKGVSRDAVADLVAEVARHDEIVLVHGASAETDRLAHALGVPQEQITSPSGHVSRRTDRQTLEIFAMAALGVENFHYVEKLQQRGIDAIGLSGISGRLLVGKRKDVRAVREGKTMILRDDYTGTVEAVNLPLLTQFIGVGRVPVVAPLALSMENEALNVDGDRVAARIAVAIDADALLILTNVAGLLRDVADPTSLVAETTLAEAEQLAHGRMKKKILAAREALEAGVEEVVIRSATGDPAIRTVIRA
;
A
#
# COMPACT_ATOMS: atom_id res chain seq x y z
N MET A 1 0.20 21.69 -16.18
CA MET A 1 0.93 20.40 -16.25
C MET A 1 -0.05 19.32 -15.83
N PRO A 2 0.07 18.07 -16.30
CA PRO A 2 -0.72 16.99 -15.73
C PRO A 2 -0.41 16.87 -14.24
N LEU A 3 -1.41 16.54 -13.42
CA LEU A 3 -1.20 16.25 -12.02
C LEU A 3 -0.46 14.92 -11.88
N ARG A 4 0.32 14.80 -10.80
CA ARG A 4 0.96 13.53 -10.43
C ARG A 4 0.27 12.97 -9.22
N ALA A 5 -0.18 11.73 -9.30
CA ALA A 5 -0.79 11.10 -8.15
C ALA A 5 -0.34 9.65 -7.97
N VAL A 6 -0.28 9.24 -6.71
CA VAL A 6 -0.12 7.82 -6.37
C VAL A 6 -1.44 7.31 -5.84
N ILE A 7 -1.94 6.25 -6.44
CA ILE A 7 -3.15 5.56 -6.02
C ILE A 7 -2.73 4.27 -5.32
N LYS A 8 -3.13 4.09 -4.07
CA LYS A 8 -2.90 2.87 -3.32
C LYS A 8 -4.18 2.06 -3.19
N ALA A 9 -4.22 0.88 -3.77
CA ALA A 9 -5.31 -0.07 -3.60
C ALA A 9 -5.06 -1.01 -2.42
N GLY A 10 -5.99 -1.07 -1.47
CA GLY A 10 -5.91 -1.97 -0.31
C GLY A 10 -5.94 -3.44 -0.74
N GLY A 11 -5.16 -4.30 -0.07
CA GLY A 11 -5.14 -5.74 -0.32
C GLY A 11 -6.10 -6.56 0.54
N SER A 12 -7.01 -5.92 1.29
CA SER A 12 -8.01 -6.59 2.13
C SER A 12 -9.25 -6.98 1.32
N LYS A 13 -10.05 -7.92 1.84
CA LYS A 13 -11.38 -8.20 1.29
C LYS A 13 -12.22 -6.92 1.22
N GLY A 14 -13.04 -6.79 0.17
CA GLY A 14 -13.94 -5.66 -0.03
C GLY A 14 -13.37 -4.50 -0.84
N VAL A 15 -12.12 -4.56 -1.29
CA VAL A 15 -11.58 -3.62 -2.28
C VAL A 15 -11.81 -4.23 -3.67
N SER A 16 -12.67 -3.60 -4.47
CA SER A 16 -12.99 -4.05 -5.83
C SER A 16 -11.86 -3.68 -6.79
N ARG A 17 -11.27 -4.68 -7.44
CA ARG A 17 -10.24 -4.46 -8.48
C ARG A 17 -10.80 -3.70 -9.68
N ASP A 18 -12.07 -3.96 -10.05
CA ASP A 18 -12.72 -3.25 -11.16
C ASP A 18 -12.92 -1.77 -10.83
N ALA A 19 -13.47 -1.45 -9.67
CA ALA A 19 -13.65 -0.06 -9.25
C ALA A 19 -12.31 0.71 -9.14
N VAL A 20 -11.24 0.05 -8.68
CA VAL A 20 -9.89 0.64 -8.68
C VAL A 20 -9.41 0.88 -10.11
N ALA A 21 -9.58 -0.10 -11.01
CA ALA A 21 -9.15 0.03 -12.39
C ALA A 21 -9.95 1.08 -13.16
N ASP A 22 -11.26 1.22 -12.89
CA ASP A 22 -12.11 2.27 -13.47
C ASP A 22 -11.60 3.65 -13.05
N LEU A 23 -11.35 3.85 -11.76
CA LEU A 23 -10.81 5.11 -11.24
C LEU A 23 -9.44 5.44 -11.83
N VAL A 24 -8.50 4.46 -11.83
CA VAL A 24 -7.17 4.67 -12.40
C VAL A 24 -7.26 5.02 -13.87
N ALA A 25 -8.13 4.33 -14.64
CA ALA A 25 -8.30 4.61 -16.06
C ALA A 25 -8.93 5.98 -16.33
N GLU A 26 -9.82 6.46 -15.47
CA GLU A 26 -10.39 7.80 -15.55
C GLU A 26 -9.31 8.88 -15.37
N VAL A 27 -8.51 8.76 -14.28
CA VAL A 27 -7.50 9.77 -13.92
C VAL A 27 -6.31 9.71 -14.87
N ALA A 28 -5.83 8.53 -15.24
CA ALA A 28 -4.63 8.34 -16.07
C ALA A 28 -4.76 8.85 -17.52
N ARG A 29 -5.97 9.22 -17.95
CA ARG A 29 -6.16 9.86 -19.28
C ARG A 29 -5.61 11.28 -19.34
N HIS A 30 -5.45 11.92 -18.20
CA HIS A 30 -5.07 13.33 -18.09
C HIS A 30 -3.85 13.56 -17.21
N ASP A 31 -3.54 12.61 -16.34
CA ASP A 31 -2.56 12.75 -15.25
C ASP A 31 -1.54 11.60 -15.23
N GLU A 32 -0.40 11.87 -14.59
CA GLU A 32 0.66 10.89 -14.37
C GLU A 32 0.36 10.07 -13.11
N ILE A 33 0.07 8.77 -13.26
CA ILE A 33 -0.38 7.91 -12.17
C ILE A 33 0.59 6.75 -11.91
N VAL A 34 0.80 6.45 -10.64
CA VAL A 34 1.38 5.18 -10.18
C VAL A 34 0.35 4.46 -9.32
N LEU A 35 0.05 3.21 -9.65
CA LEU A 35 -0.79 2.34 -8.83
C LEU A 35 0.08 1.47 -7.93
N VAL A 36 -0.14 1.52 -6.63
CA VAL A 36 0.44 0.58 -5.64
C VAL A 36 -0.68 -0.28 -5.08
N HIS A 37 -0.53 -1.60 -5.07
CA HIS A 37 -1.57 -2.48 -4.54
C HIS A 37 -1.09 -3.29 -3.34
N GLY A 38 -2.01 -3.76 -2.52
CA GLY A 38 -1.76 -4.77 -1.49
C GLY A 38 -2.20 -6.16 -1.98
N ALA A 39 -1.86 -7.22 -1.19
CA ALA A 39 -2.22 -8.60 -1.54
C ALA A 39 -2.62 -9.45 -0.30
N SER A 40 -3.02 -8.83 0.81
CA SER A 40 -3.20 -9.58 2.07
C SER A 40 -4.29 -10.64 1.99
N ALA A 41 -5.45 -10.33 1.39
CA ALA A 41 -6.55 -11.31 1.24
C ALA A 41 -6.18 -12.46 0.30
N GLU A 42 -5.47 -12.15 -0.77
CA GLU A 42 -5.02 -13.15 -1.74
C GLU A 42 -3.90 -14.03 -1.17
N THR A 43 -3.03 -13.45 -0.34
CA THR A 43 -2.02 -14.22 0.43
C THR A 43 -2.69 -15.23 1.36
N ASP A 44 -3.74 -14.79 2.10
CA ASP A 44 -4.50 -15.69 2.98
C ASP A 44 -5.17 -16.84 2.18
N ARG A 45 -5.75 -16.52 1.02
CA ARG A 45 -6.38 -17.50 0.14
C ARG A 45 -5.37 -18.52 -0.39
N LEU A 46 -4.23 -18.06 -0.90
CA LEU A 46 -3.19 -18.95 -1.41
C LEU A 46 -2.56 -19.79 -0.31
N ALA A 47 -2.25 -19.20 0.84
CA ALA A 47 -1.72 -19.93 1.99
C ALA A 47 -2.66 -21.07 2.42
N HIS A 48 -3.96 -20.78 2.48
CA HIS A 48 -4.97 -21.79 2.79
C HIS A 48 -5.00 -22.90 1.72
N ALA A 49 -5.00 -22.54 0.43
CA ALA A 49 -5.02 -23.50 -0.67
C ALA A 49 -3.76 -24.40 -0.71
N LEU A 50 -2.62 -23.87 -0.29
CA LEU A 50 -1.35 -24.58 -0.20
C LEU A 50 -1.16 -25.37 1.12
N GLY A 51 -2.12 -25.28 2.06
CA GLY A 51 -2.04 -25.92 3.36
C GLY A 51 -0.97 -25.33 4.29
N VAL A 52 -0.58 -24.06 4.06
CA VAL A 52 0.46 -23.37 4.86
C VAL A 52 -0.20 -22.48 5.92
N PRO A 53 -0.08 -22.82 7.22
CA PRO A 53 -0.64 -22.02 8.30
C PRO A 53 0.01 -20.63 8.35
N GLN A 54 -0.82 -19.59 8.52
CA GLN A 54 -0.35 -18.22 8.68
C GLN A 54 -0.24 -17.85 10.16
N GLU A 55 0.97 -17.62 10.63
CA GLU A 55 1.22 -17.20 12.01
C GLU A 55 0.94 -15.71 12.19
N GLN A 56 0.16 -15.36 13.22
CA GLN A 56 0.00 -13.97 13.66
C GLN A 56 0.92 -13.71 14.84
N ILE A 57 1.59 -12.57 14.83
CA ILE A 57 2.48 -12.13 15.89
C ILE A 57 1.97 -10.82 16.49
N THR A 58 2.11 -10.69 17.81
CA THR A 58 1.81 -9.45 18.52
C THR A 58 3.11 -8.78 18.91
N SER A 59 3.30 -7.54 18.50
CA SER A 59 4.44 -6.71 18.88
C SER A 59 4.34 -6.27 20.36
N PRO A 60 5.44 -5.82 21.00
CA PRO A 60 5.39 -5.27 22.34
C PRO A 60 4.43 -4.08 22.50
N SER A 61 4.13 -3.35 21.42
CA SER A 61 3.15 -2.26 21.41
C SER A 61 1.70 -2.74 21.20
N GLY A 62 1.45 -4.07 21.21
CA GLY A 62 0.11 -4.65 21.01
C GLY A 62 -0.34 -4.73 19.56
N HIS A 63 0.48 -4.35 18.59
CA HIS A 63 0.13 -4.42 17.19
C HIS A 63 0.21 -5.86 16.68
N VAL A 64 -0.88 -6.34 16.06
CA VAL A 64 -0.94 -7.67 15.45
C VAL A 64 -0.59 -7.59 13.96
N SER A 65 0.30 -8.47 13.52
CA SER A 65 0.70 -8.60 12.11
C SER A 65 0.98 -10.05 11.76
N ARG A 66 0.93 -10.37 10.46
CA ARG A 66 1.36 -11.68 9.96
C ARG A 66 2.87 -11.78 10.09
N ARG A 67 3.36 -12.88 10.68
CA ARG A 67 4.77 -13.25 10.57
C ARG A 67 5.11 -13.53 9.12
N THR A 68 6.22 -12.98 8.65
CA THR A 68 6.66 -13.16 7.27
C THR A 68 7.98 -13.96 7.27
N ASP A 69 7.91 -15.25 7.56
CA ASP A 69 9.04 -16.14 7.30
C ASP A 69 9.25 -16.35 5.79
N ARG A 70 10.27 -17.09 5.39
CA ARG A 70 10.62 -17.28 3.98
C ARG A 70 9.48 -17.90 3.17
N GLN A 71 8.80 -18.91 3.68
CA GLN A 71 7.67 -19.54 3.01
C GLN A 71 6.48 -18.58 2.88
N THR A 72 6.17 -17.83 3.92
CA THR A 72 5.12 -16.80 3.87
C THR A 72 5.47 -15.68 2.91
N LEU A 73 6.75 -15.27 2.83
CA LEU A 73 7.21 -14.28 1.85
C LEU A 73 7.01 -14.77 0.40
N GLU A 74 7.30 -16.04 0.12
CA GLU A 74 7.11 -16.64 -1.21
C GLU A 74 5.63 -16.71 -1.59
N ILE A 75 4.76 -17.08 -0.66
CA ILE A 75 3.29 -17.06 -0.87
C ILE A 75 2.81 -15.62 -1.09
N PHE A 76 3.32 -14.67 -0.33
CA PHE A 76 3.01 -13.25 -0.53
C PHE A 76 3.46 -12.77 -1.92
N ALA A 77 4.65 -13.17 -2.38
CA ALA A 77 5.13 -12.84 -3.72
C ALA A 77 4.25 -13.45 -4.82
N MET A 78 3.84 -14.72 -4.68
CA MET A 78 2.88 -15.36 -5.60
C MET A 78 1.55 -14.59 -5.65
N ALA A 79 1.00 -14.23 -4.49
CA ALA A 79 -0.24 -13.45 -4.39
C ALA A 79 -0.08 -12.07 -5.01
N ALA A 80 0.99 -11.36 -4.65
CA ALA A 80 1.19 -9.98 -5.06
C ALA A 80 1.52 -9.86 -6.55
N LEU A 81 2.42 -10.71 -7.08
CA LEU A 81 2.89 -10.64 -8.47
C LEU A 81 2.03 -11.47 -9.41
N GLY A 82 1.78 -12.75 -9.04
CA GLY A 82 1.09 -13.70 -9.90
C GLY A 82 -0.42 -13.51 -9.96
N VAL A 83 -1.02 -12.86 -8.97
CA VAL A 83 -2.48 -12.65 -8.94
C VAL A 83 -2.86 -11.19 -8.96
N GLU A 84 -2.49 -10.40 -7.93
CA GLU A 84 -2.97 -9.02 -7.83
C GLU A 84 -2.40 -8.12 -8.94
N ASN A 85 -1.08 -8.15 -9.14
CA ASN A 85 -0.43 -7.34 -10.18
C ASN A 85 -0.92 -7.73 -11.57
N PHE A 86 -0.98 -9.05 -11.85
CA PHE A 86 -1.53 -9.59 -13.09
C PHE A 86 -2.94 -9.04 -13.37
N HIS A 87 -3.86 -9.13 -12.40
CA HIS A 87 -5.22 -8.66 -12.60
C HIS A 87 -5.32 -7.14 -12.78
N TYR A 88 -4.55 -6.35 -12.03
CA TYR A 88 -4.58 -4.89 -12.21
C TYR A 88 -4.06 -4.50 -13.60
N VAL A 89 -2.97 -5.09 -14.07
CA VAL A 89 -2.44 -4.83 -15.41
C VAL A 89 -3.45 -5.23 -16.47
N GLU A 90 -4.01 -6.44 -16.41
CA GLU A 90 -5.03 -6.92 -17.35
C GLU A 90 -6.24 -5.98 -17.39
N LYS A 91 -6.79 -5.59 -16.22
CA LYS A 91 -7.96 -4.72 -16.12
C LYS A 91 -7.69 -3.30 -16.65
N LEU A 92 -6.50 -2.76 -16.47
CA LEU A 92 -6.11 -1.47 -17.02
C LEU A 92 -5.94 -1.55 -18.54
N GLN A 93 -5.29 -2.59 -19.07
CA GLN A 93 -5.19 -2.83 -20.51
C GLN A 93 -6.58 -2.95 -21.17
N GLN A 94 -7.53 -3.66 -20.54
CA GLN A 94 -8.92 -3.75 -21.01
C GLN A 94 -9.62 -2.38 -21.09
N ARG A 95 -9.15 -1.38 -20.33
CA ARG A 95 -9.66 0.01 -20.32
C ARG A 95 -8.85 0.95 -21.23
N GLY A 96 -7.93 0.40 -22.02
CA GLY A 96 -7.08 1.17 -22.94
C GLY A 96 -5.94 1.93 -22.27
N ILE A 97 -5.57 1.56 -21.03
CA ILE A 97 -4.46 2.15 -20.31
C ILE A 97 -3.22 1.25 -20.47
N ASP A 98 -2.12 1.82 -21.01
CA ASP A 98 -0.83 1.13 -21.14
C ASP A 98 -0.19 0.98 -19.75
N ALA A 99 -0.55 -0.10 -19.06
CA ALA A 99 -0.08 -0.41 -17.71
C ALA A 99 1.09 -1.41 -17.74
N ILE A 100 2.06 -1.21 -16.84
CA ILE A 100 3.19 -2.11 -16.67
C ILE A 100 3.27 -2.62 -15.22
N GLY A 101 3.25 -3.96 -15.06
CA GLY A 101 3.42 -4.60 -13.77
C GLY A 101 4.87 -4.60 -13.30
N LEU A 102 5.10 -4.10 -12.11
CA LEU A 102 6.43 -4.02 -11.49
C LEU A 102 6.42 -4.63 -10.09
N SER A 103 7.46 -5.39 -9.78
CA SER A 103 7.80 -5.70 -8.40
C SER A 103 8.73 -4.61 -7.85
N GLY A 104 8.63 -4.28 -6.58
CA GLY A 104 9.61 -3.39 -5.95
C GLY A 104 11.06 -3.93 -5.99
N ILE A 105 11.25 -5.26 -6.15
CA ILE A 105 12.60 -5.85 -6.32
C ILE A 105 13.11 -5.74 -7.77
N SER A 106 12.23 -5.56 -8.77
CA SER A 106 12.61 -5.46 -10.18
C SER A 106 13.44 -4.20 -10.41
N GLY A 107 14.67 -4.35 -10.92
CA GLY A 107 15.59 -3.22 -11.13
C GLY A 107 15.88 -2.44 -9.84
N ARG A 108 15.72 -3.06 -8.66
CA ARG A 108 15.84 -2.40 -7.34
C ARG A 108 14.92 -1.16 -7.25
N LEU A 109 13.70 -1.28 -7.76
CA LEU A 109 12.73 -0.18 -7.73
C LEU A 109 12.50 0.32 -6.29
N LEU A 110 12.41 -0.61 -5.32
CA LEU A 110 12.32 -0.30 -3.90
C LEU A 110 13.50 -0.93 -3.17
N VAL A 111 14.33 -0.09 -2.56
CA VAL A 111 15.37 -0.52 -1.63
C VAL A 111 14.83 -0.43 -0.22
N GLY A 112 15.03 -1.49 0.54
CA GLY A 112 14.48 -1.60 1.89
C GLY A 112 15.51 -2.03 2.94
N LYS A 113 15.09 -1.92 4.20
CA LYS A 113 15.82 -2.43 5.35
C LYS A 113 14.95 -3.44 6.08
N ARG A 114 15.52 -4.61 6.37
CA ARG A 114 14.87 -5.64 7.19
C ARG A 114 14.64 -5.12 8.60
N LYS A 115 13.47 -5.39 9.17
CA LYS A 115 13.13 -5.00 10.54
C LYS A 115 13.63 -6.03 11.54
N ASP A 116 14.07 -5.56 12.71
CA ASP A 116 14.20 -6.39 13.90
C ASP A 116 12.80 -6.63 14.49
N VAL A 117 12.07 -7.59 13.92
CA VAL A 117 10.71 -7.90 14.36
C VAL A 117 10.75 -8.53 15.74
N ARG A 118 10.00 -7.93 16.67
CA ARG A 118 9.87 -8.42 18.05
C ARG A 118 8.45 -8.91 18.27
N ALA A 119 8.33 -10.11 18.81
CA ALA A 119 7.05 -10.71 19.19
C ALA A 119 6.99 -10.99 20.68
N VAL A 120 5.81 -10.88 21.26
CA VAL A 120 5.54 -11.31 22.64
C VAL A 120 5.02 -12.75 22.58
N ARG A 121 5.75 -13.68 23.20
CA ARG A 121 5.34 -15.07 23.40
C ARG A 121 5.46 -15.41 24.88
N GLU A 122 4.41 -15.94 25.46
CA GLU A 122 4.37 -16.31 26.89
C GLU A 122 4.86 -15.20 27.83
N GLY A 123 4.49 -13.94 27.54
CA GLY A 123 4.89 -12.77 28.32
C GLY A 123 6.34 -12.30 28.10
N LYS A 124 7.12 -12.97 27.24
CA LYS A 124 8.51 -12.59 26.93
C LYS A 124 8.62 -11.98 25.55
N THR A 125 9.40 -10.91 25.41
CA THR A 125 9.75 -10.32 24.12
C THR A 125 10.89 -11.07 23.47
N MET A 126 10.69 -11.57 22.25
CA MET A 126 11.67 -12.30 21.45
C MET A 126 11.92 -11.60 20.13
N ILE A 127 13.16 -11.64 19.63
CA ILE A 127 13.50 -11.17 18.28
C ILE A 127 13.32 -12.34 17.31
N LEU A 128 12.53 -12.12 16.26
CA LEU A 128 12.33 -13.10 15.18
C LEU A 128 13.38 -12.86 14.09
N ARG A 129 14.40 -13.71 14.04
CA ARG A 129 15.51 -13.55 13.09
C ARG A 129 15.17 -13.99 11.66
N ASP A 130 14.15 -14.83 11.50
CA ASP A 130 13.67 -15.36 10.23
C ASP A 130 12.40 -14.66 9.73
N ASP A 131 12.18 -13.41 10.13
CA ASP A 131 11.09 -12.57 9.61
C ASP A 131 11.64 -11.61 8.54
N TYR A 132 11.04 -11.64 7.35
CA TYR A 132 11.43 -10.84 6.17
C TYR A 132 10.57 -9.60 5.99
N THR A 133 9.99 -9.07 7.07
CA THR A 133 9.31 -7.77 7.04
C THR A 133 10.35 -6.65 6.99
N GLY A 134 10.12 -5.67 6.12
CA GLY A 134 11.02 -4.53 5.94
C GLY A 134 10.34 -3.16 5.99
N THR A 135 11.17 -2.15 5.86
CA THR A 135 10.79 -0.75 5.57
C THR A 135 11.37 -0.34 4.24
N VAL A 136 10.71 0.58 3.53
CA VAL A 136 11.27 1.20 2.32
C VAL A 136 12.17 2.35 2.73
N GLU A 137 13.41 2.31 2.25
CA GLU A 137 14.43 3.35 2.50
C GLU A 137 14.59 4.27 1.27
N ALA A 138 14.54 3.70 0.05
CA ALA A 138 14.70 4.46 -1.18
C ALA A 138 13.84 3.91 -2.32
N VAL A 139 13.52 4.80 -3.26
CA VAL A 139 12.84 4.50 -4.53
C VAL A 139 13.80 4.79 -5.68
N ASN A 140 13.93 3.87 -6.64
CA ASN A 140 14.68 4.08 -7.86
C ASN A 140 13.86 4.96 -8.82
N LEU A 141 13.88 6.27 -8.58
CA LEU A 141 13.14 7.25 -9.37
C LEU A 141 13.50 7.21 -10.86
N PRO A 142 14.78 7.12 -11.28
CA PRO A 142 15.13 7.01 -12.68
C PRO A 142 14.45 5.84 -13.42
N LEU A 143 14.30 4.69 -12.75
CA LEU A 143 13.59 3.55 -13.33
C LEU A 143 12.08 3.84 -13.47
N LEU A 144 11.48 4.44 -12.46
CA LEU A 144 10.03 4.71 -12.44
C LEU A 144 9.64 5.76 -13.49
N THR A 145 10.44 6.82 -13.61
CA THR A 145 10.20 7.93 -14.56
C THR A 145 10.35 7.49 -16.03
N GLN A 146 11.11 6.42 -16.34
CA GLN A 146 11.15 5.87 -17.68
C GLN A 146 9.79 5.37 -18.17
N PHE A 147 8.97 4.84 -17.28
CA PHE A 147 7.63 4.37 -17.63
C PHE A 147 6.61 5.52 -17.64
N ILE A 148 6.64 6.37 -16.61
CA ILE A 148 5.75 7.52 -16.52
C ILE A 148 5.96 8.47 -17.71
N GLY A 149 7.22 8.77 -18.06
CA GLY A 149 7.56 9.72 -19.13
C GLY A 149 7.17 9.27 -20.54
N VAL A 150 6.81 7.99 -20.73
CA VAL A 150 6.24 7.48 -21.99
C VAL A 150 4.74 7.20 -21.90
N GLY A 151 4.07 7.72 -20.87
CA GLY A 151 2.61 7.62 -20.67
C GLY A 151 2.13 6.26 -20.15
N ARG A 152 2.99 5.45 -19.56
CA ARG A 152 2.61 4.17 -18.93
C ARG A 152 2.24 4.36 -17.49
N VAL A 153 1.29 3.55 -17.03
CA VAL A 153 0.91 3.45 -15.61
C VAL A 153 1.67 2.31 -14.94
N PRO A 154 2.69 2.60 -14.08
CA PRO A 154 3.33 1.57 -13.28
C PRO A 154 2.37 1.00 -12.23
N VAL A 155 2.26 -0.33 -12.18
CA VAL A 155 1.50 -1.09 -11.17
C VAL A 155 2.50 -1.78 -10.26
N VAL A 156 2.68 -1.30 -9.04
CA VAL A 156 3.78 -1.69 -8.15
C VAL A 156 3.30 -2.61 -7.04
N ALA A 157 3.91 -3.80 -6.96
CA ALA A 157 3.72 -4.74 -5.84
C ALA A 157 4.68 -4.40 -4.69
N PRO A 158 4.23 -4.48 -3.41
CA PRO A 158 4.98 -4.00 -2.24
C PRO A 158 5.99 -5.03 -1.73
N LEU A 159 6.97 -5.33 -2.56
CA LEU A 159 8.18 -6.06 -2.22
C LEU A 159 9.37 -5.09 -2.34
N ALA A 160 10.38 -5.23 -1.51
CA ALA A 160 11.61 -4.44 -1.61
C ALA A 160 12.83 -5.37 -1.62
N LEU A 161 13.96 -4.86 -2.06
CA LEU A 161 15.24 -5.56 -1.98
C LEU A 161 16.10 -4.91 -0.90
N SER A 162 16.62 -5.68 0.04
CA SER A 162 17.55 -5.16 1.05
C SER A 162 18.91 -4.83 0.43
N MET A 163 19.78 -4.21 1.23
CA MET A 163 21.18 -3.95 0.79
C MET A 163 21.95 -5.25 0.60
N GLU A 164 21.56 -6.32 1.31
CA GLU A 164 22.12 -7.67 1.20
C GLU A 164 21.48 -8.49 0.08
N ASN A 165 20.63 -7.87 -0.74
CA ASN A 165 19.86 -8.49 -1.82
C ASN A 165 18.83 -9.54 -1.38
N GLU A 166 18.32 -9.44 -0.16
CA GLU A 166 17.20 -10.24 0.29
C GLU A 166 15.86 -9.57 -0.08
N ALA A 167 14.88 -10.37 -0.55
CA ALA A 167 13.54 -9.87 -0.76
C ALA A 167 12.83 -9.63 0.58
N LEU A 168 12.10 -8.52 0.67
CA LEU A 168 11.37 -8.09 1.86
C LEU A 168 9.91 -7.82 1.54
N ASN A 169 9.02 -8.23 2.45
CA ASN A 169 7.63 -7.78 2.48
C ASN A 169 7.56 -6.40 3.15
N VAL A 170 7.07 -5.40 2.43
CA VAL A 170 6.94 -4.02 2.92
C VAL A 170 5.50 -3.56 2.92
N ASP A 171 5.17 -2.61 3.80
CA ASP A 171 3.81 -2.10 3.91
C ASP A 171 3.42 -1.27 2.68
N GLY A 172 2.32 -1.66 1.99
CA GLY A 172 1.91 -1.02 0.75
C GLY A 172 1.45 0.44 0.90
N ASP A 173 0.91 0.84 2.06
CA ASP A 173 0.55 2.23 2.31
C ASP A 173 1.83 3.10 2.37
N ARG A 174 2.88 2.59 3.03
CA ARG A 174 4.19 3.25 3.10
C ARG A 174 4.95 3.23 1.78
N VAL A 175 4.84 2.15 0.99
CA VAL A 175 5.37 2.11 -0.38
C VAL A 175 4.75 3.24 -1.21
N ALA A 176 3.43 3.39 -1.14
CA ALA A 176 2.73 4.43 -1.88
C ALA A 176 3.17 5.85 -1.45
N ALA A 177 3.30 6.10 -0.15
CA ALA A 177 3.81 7.36 0.38
C ALA A 177 5.25 7.65 -0.11
N ARG A 178 6.15 6.66 -0.06
CA ARG A 178 7.53 6.82 -0.54
C ARG A 178 7.62 7.06 -2.04
N ILE A 179 6.77 6.41 -2.83
CA ILE A 179 6.69 6.68 -4.28
C ILE A 179 6.12 8.08 -4.52
N ALA A 180 5.06 8.50 -3.81
CA ALA A 180 4.48 9.83 -3.95
C ALA A 180 5.52 10.93 -3.69
N VAL A 181 6.29 10.79 -2.62
CA VAL A 181 7.41 11.71 -2.32
C VAL A 181 8.48 11.67 -3.43
N ALA A 182 8.85 10.48 -3.92
CA ALA A 182 9.93 10.34 -4.90
C ALA A 182 9.59 10.93 -6.27
N ILE A 183 8.31 10.90 -6.68
CA ILE A 183 7.87 11.48 -7.97
C ILE A 183 7.37 12.93 -7.83
N ASP A 184 7.46 13.52 -6.63
CA ASP A 184 6.92 14.84 -6.34
C ASP A 184 5.42 14.92 -6.68
N ALA A 185 4.65 14.01 -6.09
CA ALA A 185 3.22 13.88 -6.37
C ALA A 185 2.40 14.95 -5.66
N ASP A 186 1.39 15.50 -6.36
CA ASP A 186 0.43 16.45 -5.80
C ASP A 186 -0.48 15.76 -4.76
N ALA A 187 -0.84 14.49 -4.99
CA ALA A 187 -1.75 13.77 -4.11
C ALA A 187 -1.39 12.29 -3.91
N LEU A 188 -1.72 11.77 -2.72
CA LEU A 188 -1.75 10.34 -2.42
C LEU A 188 -3.19 9.90 -2.13
N LEU A 189 -3.74 9.03 -2.98
CA LEU A 189 -5.08 8.48 -2.79
C LEU A 189 -4.99 7.04 -2.23
N ILE A 190 -5.51 6.81 -1.02
CA ILE A 190 -5.55 5.50 -0.37
C ILE A 190 -6.96 4.91 -0.45
N LEU A 191 -7.13 3.94 -1.35
CA LEU A 191 -8.37 3.20 -1.53
C LEU A 191 -8.45 2.02 -0.55
N THR A 192 -9.56 1.94 0.15
CA THR A 192 -9.80 0.96 1.21
C THR A 192 -11.23 0.41 1.13
N ASN A 193 -11.61 -0.44 2.05
CA ASN A 193 -12.96 -1.00 2.17
C ASN A 193 -13.85 -0.21 3.15
N VAL A 194 -13.43 0.96 3.60
CA VAL A 194 -14.19 1.87 4.46
C VAL A 194 -14.30 3.24 3.80
N ALA A 195 -15.30 4.02 4.20
CA ALA A 195 -15.61 5.33 3.62
C ALA A 195 -14.49 6.37 3.81
N GLY A 196 -13.73 6.27 4.90
CA GLY A 196 -12.68 7.20 5.28
C GLY A 196 -12.35 7.07 6.77
N LEU A 197 -11.90 8.16 7.39
CA LEU A 197 -11.67 8.27 8.82
C LEU A 197 -13.00 8.59 9.53
N LEU A 198 -13.35 7.82 10.54
CA LEU A 198 -14.54 8.04 11.37
C LEU A 198 -14.14 8.59 12.73
N ARG A 199 -14.94 9.49 13.31
CA ARG A 199 -14.78 9.92 14.71
C ARG A 199 -15.11 8.79 15.66
N ASP A 200 -16.16 8.03 15.35
CA ASP A 200 -16.56 6.81 16.05
C ASP A 200 -16.66 5.65 15.05
N VAL A 201 -15.85 4.61 15.25
CA VAL A 201 -15.83 3.42 14.38
C VAL A 201 -17.17 2.68 14.37
N ALA A 202 -17.97 2.81 15.44
CA ALA A 202 -19.30 2.23 15.53
C ALA A 202 -20.39 3.02 14.79
N ASP A 203 -20.12 4.29 14.46
CA ASP A 203 -21.04 5.19 13.75
C ASP A 203 -20.53 5.52 12.34
N PRO A 204 -21.09 4.88 11.28
CA PRO A 204 -20.71 5.18 9.89
C PRO A 204 -21.02 6.62 9.44
N THR A 205 -21.90 7.34 10.16
CA THR A 205 -22.25 8.73 9.84
C THR A 205 -21.25 9.73 10.38
N SER A 206 -20.34 9.29 11.26
CA SER A 206 -19.30 10.12 11.88
C SER A 206 -18.08 10.37 10.99
N LEU A 207 -18.24 10.28 9.67
CA LEU A 207 -17.16 10.50 8.69
C LEU A 207 -16.55 11.89 8.84
N VAL A 208 -15.24 11.95 8.91
CA VAL A 208 -14.46 13.17 8.89
C VAL A 208 -14.08 13.50 7.45
N ALA A 209 -14.79 14.47 6.84
CA ALA A 209 -14.59 14.80 5.43
C ALA A 209 -13.24 15.50 5.17
N GLU A 210 -12.85 16.43 6.05
CA GLU A 210 -11.56 17.12 6.02
C GLU A 210 -10.97 17.21 7.42
N THR A 211 -9.64 17.08 7.53
CA THR A 211 -8.95 17.14 8.81
C THR A 211 -7.48 17.48 8.63
N THR A 212 -6.83 17.91 9.71
CA THR A 212 -5.37 18.03 9.77
C THR A 212 -4.72 16.68 10.10
N LEU A 213 -3.42 16.55 9.79
CA LEU A 213 -2.65 15.38 10.18
C LEU A 213 -2.71 15.11 11.68
N ALA A 214 -2.57 16.16 12.50
CA ALA A 214 -2.58 16.04 13.96
C ALA A 214 -3.91 15.50 14.51
N GLU A 215 -5.05 15.96 13.97
CA GLU A 215 -6.37 15.44 14.34
C GLU A 215 -6.57 14.00 13.84
N ALA A 216 -6.15 13.71 12.60
CA ALA A 216 -6.24 12.36 12.04
C ALA A 216 -5.49 11.32 12.88
N GLU A 217 -4.33 11.68 13.44
CA GLU A 217 -3.56 10.81 14.32
C GLU A 217 -4.27 10.48 15.63
N GLN A 218 -4.99 11.44 16.20
CA GLN A 218 -5.76 11.22 17.42
C GLN A 218 -6.97 10.31 17.18
N LEU A 219 -7.61 10.43 16.02
CA LEU A 219 -8.80 9.66 15.64
C LEU A 219 -8.48 8.26 15.11
N ALA A 220 -7.23 8.01 14.68
CA ALA A 220 -6.89 6.76 14.03
C ALA A 220 -6.84 5.57 14.98
N HIS A 221 -7.59 4.52 14.69
CA HIS A 221 -7.60 3.26 15.42
C HIS A 221 -7.29 2.05 14.53
N GLY A 222 -6.76 0.98 15.11
CA GLY A 222 -6.53 -0.29 14.41
C GLY A 222 -5.73 -0.14 13.12
N ARG A 223 -6.26 -0.63 12.02
CA ARG A 223 -5.60 -0.58 10.69
C ARG A 223 -5.49 0.84 10.12
N MET A 224 -6.35 1.78 10.56
CA MET A 224 -6.29 3.17 10.12
C MET A 224 -4.97 3.85 10.55
N LYS A 225 -4.41 3.48 11.71
CA LYS A 225 -3.10 4.00 12.18
C LYS A 225 -1.99 3.86 11.14
N LYS A 226 -1.96 2.75 10.37
CA LYS A 226 -0.96 2.55 9.31
C LYS A 226 -1.16 3.50 8.14
N LYS A 227 -2.42 3.78 7.77
CA LYS A 227 -2.75 4.73 6.70
C LYS A 227 -2.39 6.14 7.10
N ILE A 228 -2.70 6.52 8.35
CA ILE A 228 -2.32 7.83 8.87
C ILE A 228 -0.80 7.99 9.00
N LEU A 229 -0.08 6.91 9.36
CA LEU A 229 1.39 6.93 9.34
C LEU A 229 1.94 7.17 7.91
N ALA A 230 1.35 6.52 6.90
CA ALA A 230 1.72 6.76 5.50
C ALA A 230 1.34 8.17 5.05
N ALA A 231 0.18 8.68 5.48
CA ALA A 231 -0.23 10.06 5.24
C ALA A 231 0.77 11.05 5.84
N ARG A 232 1.21 10.83 7.08
CA ARG A 232 2.26 11.63 7.72
C ARG A 232 3.54 11.65 6.87
N GLU A 233 4.06 10.47 6.49
CA GLU A 233 5.29 10.37 5.71
C GLU A 233 5.19 11.11 4.36
N ALA A 234 4.02 11.15 3.75
CA ALA A 234 3.79 11.86 2.50
C ALA A 234 3.68 13.39 2.72
N LEU A 235 2.83 13.83 3.66
CA LEU A 235 2.56 15.25 3.92
C LEU A 235 3.80 15.98 4.47
N GLU A 236 4.51 15.38 5.44
CA GLU A 236 5.75 15.96 5.99
C GLU A 236 6.87 16.09 4.94
N ALA A 237 6.80 15.30 3.86
CA ALA A 237 7.76 15.34 2.76
C ALA A 237 7.28 16.16 1.54
N GLY A 238 6.14 16.88 1.63
CA GLY A 238 5.72 17.87 0.65
C GLY A 238 4.56 17.46 -0.27
N VAL A 239 3.99 16.27 -0.14
CA VAL A 239 2.73 15.92 -0.83
C VAL A 239 1.63 16.83 -0.30
N GLU A 240 0.84 17.49 -1.17
CA GLU A 240 -0.11 18.52 -0.75
C GLU A 240 -1.29 17.96 0.04
N GLU A 241 -1.82 16.80 -0.38
CA GLU A 241 -2.94 16.16 0.30
C GLU A 241 -2.90 14.63 0.24
N VAL A 242 -3.49 14.01 1.25
CA VAL A 242 -3.75 12.58 1.28
C VAL A 242 -5.25 12.34 1.39
N VAL A 243 -5.79 11.55 0.45
CA VAL A 243 -7.21 11.23 0.40
C VAL A 243 -7.42 9.76 0.78
N ILE A 244 -8.30 9.49 1.74
CA ILE A 244 -8.70 8.14 2.13
C ILE A 244 -10.17 7.96 1.80
N ARG A 245 -10.52 6.94 1.01
CA ARG A 245 -11.91 6.62 0.67
C ARG A 245 -12.11 5.14 0.35
N SER A 246 -13.38 4.74 0.23
CA SER A 246 -13.71 3.45 -0.37
C SER A 246 -13.31 3.40 -1.85
N ALA A 247 -12.90 2.22 -2.31
CA ALA A 247 -12.72 1.96 -3.75
C ALA A 247 -14.05 1.96 -4.51
N THR A 248 -15.14 1.70 -3.80
CA THR A 248 -16.52 1.67 -4.34
C THR A 248 -17.35 2.77 -3.69
N GLY A 249 -18.45 3.17 -4.34
CA GLY A 249 -19.37 4.19 -3.82
C GLY A 249 -19.08 5.59 -4.34
N ASP A 250 -19.77 6.58 -3.73
CA ASP A 250 -19.68 7.98 -4.11
C ASP A 250 -18.28 8.55 -3.86
N PRO A 251 -17.59 9.10 -4.88
CA PRO A 251 -16.29 9.75 -4.72
C PRO A 251 -16.28 10.94 -3.75
N ALA A 252 -17.43 11.57 -3.51
CA ALA A 252 -17.56 12.67 -2.54
C ALA A 252 -17.45 12.19 -1.09
N ILE A 253 -17.71 10.90 -0.82
CA ILE A 253 -17.60 10.29 0.50
C ILE A 253 -16.14 9.89 0.72
N ARG A 254 -15.37 10.78 1.34
CA ARG A 254 -13.92 10.64 1.55
C ARG A 254 -13.44 11.43 2.75
N THR A 255 -12.23 11.14 3.20
CA THR A 255 -11.47 11.99 4.13
C THR A 255 -10.29 12.60 3.38
N VAL A 256 -10.16 13.91 3.42
CA VAL A 256 -8.98 14.65 2.93
C VAL A 256 -8.15 15.08 4.13
N ILE A 257 -6.85 14.77 4.10
CA ILE A 257 -5.89 15.12 5.16
C ILE A 257 -4.85 16.06 4.57
N ARG A 258 -4.63 17.17 5.24
CA ARG A 258 -3.57 18.13 4.91
C ARG A 258 -2.64 18.35 6.10
N ALA A 259 -1.46 18.92 5.84
CA ALA A 259 -0.46 19.22 6.87
C ALA A 259 -0.98 20.16 7.96
#